data_505c8fae4907d60ab691346a4de74999
#
_entry.id   505c8fae4907d60ab691346a4de74999
#
_cell.length_a   1.000
_cell.length_b   1.000
_cell.length_c   1.000
_cell.angle_alpha   90.00
_cell.angle_beta   90.00
_cell.angle_gamma   90.00
#
_symmetry.space_group_name_H-M   'P 1'
#
loop_
_entity.id
_entity.type
_entity.pdbx_description
1 polymer ?
#
loop_
_entity_poly.entity_id
_entity_poly.type
_entity_poly.pdbx_seq_one_letter_code
_entity_poly.pdbx_strand_id
1 'polypeptide(L)'
;MAKTEQTAADADAIARTHPAVDALRNRRGRPLIVRPSAPHRGEKEGSQLVAYFDYDENASVVAVVDAKAKTVISAEQVPVTFQLSDLERREAEALAARDVRVIEKLRGRDMNPLTRLYFPRRTSSDARRHRFAIVFLRPNNHERCYAIVDLSANEVVDVLTRDALTGR
;
A
#
# COMPACT_ATOMS: atom_id res chain seq x y z
N MET A 1 -20.21 -10.42 -6.77
CA MET A 1 -18.95 -10.14 -6.00
C MET A 1 -18.04 -11.37 -5.97
N ALA A 2 -18.50 -12.57 -5.60
CA ALA A 2 -17.66 -13.76 -5.48
C ALA A 2 -16.80 -14.13 -6.73
N LYS A 3 -17.31 -13.95 -7.95
CA LYS A 3 -16.57 -14.29 -9.19
C LYS A 3 -15.36 -13.40 -9.43
N THR A 4 -15.40 -12.13 -9.04
CA THR A 4 -14.29 -11.16 -9.19
C THR A 4 -13.19 -11.45 -8.19
N GLU A 5 -13.54 -11.81 -6.96
CA GLU A 5 -12.58 -12.16 -5.90
C GLU A 5 -11.85 -13.47 -6.23
N GLN A 6 -12.54 -14.46 -6.75
CA GLN A 6 -11.94 -15.71 -7.20
C GLN A 6 -10.92 -15.47 -8.33
N THR A 7 -11.28 -14.64 -9.33
CA THR A 7 -10.37 -14.30 -10.43
C THR A 7 -9.11 -13.57 -9.93
N ALA A 8 -9.23 -12.71 -8.92
CA ALA A 8 -8.10 -12.01 -8.32
C ALA A 8 -7.17 -12.97 -7.56
N ALA A 9 -7.74 -13.92 -6.80
CA ALA A 9 -6.97 -14.92 -6.08
C ALA A 9 -6.21 -15.86 -7.04
N ASP A 10 -6.84 -16.23 -8.15
CA ASP A 10 -6.23 -17.08 -9.17
C ASP A 10 -5.05 -16.34 -9.85
N ALA A 11 -5.22 -15.05 -10.16
CA ALA A 11 -4.15 -14.23 -10.76
C ALA A 11 -2.96 -14.07 -9.81
N ASP A 12 -3.20 -13.82 -8.51
CA ASP A 12 -2.15 -13.76 -7.49
C ASP A 12 -1.40 -15.11 -7.40
N ALA A 13 -2.12 -16.24 -7.37
CA ALA A 13 -1.51 -17.57 -7.31
C ALA A 13 -0.60 -17.84 -8.53
N ILE A 14 -1.03 -17.44 -9.74
CA ILE A 14 -0.23 -17.57 -10.95
C ILE A 14 1.01 -16.65 -10.88
N ALA A 15 0.84 -15.38 -10.50
CA ALA A 15 1.95 -14.44 -10.41
C ALA A 15 3.06 -14.95 -9.48
N ARG A 16 2.69 -15.61 -8.37
CA ARG A 16 3.62 -16.19 -7.39
C ARG A 16 4.44 -17.37 -7.91
N THR A 17 4.16 -17.91 -9.07
CA THR A 17 5.02 -18.91 -9.71
C THR A 17 6.27 -18.30 -10.32
N HIS A 18 6.30 -16.96 -10.51
CA HIS A 18 7.47 -16.27 -11.04
C HIS A 18 8.49 -15.96 -9.92
N PRO A 19 9.79 -16.22 -10.13
CA PRO A 19 10.82 -16.04 -9.10
C PRO A 19 10.83 -14.63 -8.46
N ALA A 20 10.66 -13.57 -9.25
CA ALA A 20 10.63 -12.19 -8.77
C ALA A 20 9.46 -11.91 -7.82
N VAL A 21 8.34 -12.62 -7.96
CA VAL A 21 7.17 -12.49 -7.08
C VAL A 21 7.26 -13.48 -5.91
N ASP A 22 7.80 -14.67 -6.14
CA ASP A 22 7.99 -15.68 -5.09
C ASP A 22 8.96 -15.19 -4.00
N ALA A 23 9.98 -14.45 -4.38
CA ALA A 23 10.91 -13.81 -3.43
C ALA A 23 10.21 -12.85 -2.47
N LEU A 24 9.08 -12.25 -2.87
CA LEU A 24 8.28 -11.33 -2.04
C LEU A 24 7.39 -12.06 -1.01
N ARG A 25 7.24 -13.38 -1.11
CA ARG A 25 6.37 -14.17 -0.20
C ARG A 25 6.76 -14.06 1.26
N ASN A 26 8.06 -14.03 1.54
CA ASN A 26 8.58 -13.99 2.91
C ASN A 26 8.44 -12.62 3.57
N ARG A 27 7.92 -11.60 2.84
CA ARG A 27 8.05 -10.18 3.19
C ARG A 27 6.74 -9.39 3.15
N ARG A 28 5.61 -9.91 3.50
CA ARG A 28 4.27 -9.32 3.36
C ARG A 28 3.65 -9.46 1.96
N GLY A 29 4.08 -10.41 1.15
CA GLY A 29 3.75 -10.63 -0.27
C GLY A 29 2.27 -10.80 -0.63
N ARG A 30 1.42 -9.84 -0.25
CA ARG A 30 0.05 -9.75 -0.79
C ARG A 30 0.01 -8.71 -1.89
N PRO A 31 -0.75 -8.93 -2.96
CA PRO A 31 -0.87 -7.94 -4.01
C PRO A 31 -1.50 -6.65 -3.49
N LEU A 32 -0.97 -5.52 -3.93
CA LEU A 32 -1.58 -4.20 -3.70
C LEU A 32 -2.87 -4.07 -4.49
N ILE A 33 -2.85 -4.57 -5.72
CA ILE A 33 -3.97 -4.51 -6.64
C ILE A 33 -3.93 -5.68 -7.62
N VAL A 34 -5.11 -6.20 -7.95
CA VAL A 34 -5.32 -7.10 -9.08
C VAL A 34 -6.40 -6.48 -9.96
N ARG A 35 -6.11 -6.27 -11.24
CA ARG A 35 -7.06 -5.70 -12.20
C ARG A 35 -6.82 -6.27 -13.60
N PRO A 36 -7.81 -6.20 -14.51
CA PRO A 36 -7.58 -6.48 -15.92
C PRO A 36 -6.42 -5.62 -16.43
N SER A 37 -5.48 -6.23 -17.13
CA SER A 37 -4.45 -5.50 -17.85
C SER A 37 -5.09 -4.78 -19.02
N ALA A 38 -4.79 -3.49 -19.22
CA ALA A 38 -5.13 -2.84 -20.46
C ALA A 38 -4.30 -3.49 -21.56
N PRO A 39 -4.88 -3.87 -22.71
CA PRO A 39 -4.14 -4.50 -23.78
C PRO A 39 -3.08 -3.51 -24.31
N HIS A 40 -1.82 -3.71 -23.92
CA HIS A 40 -0.69 -3.10 -24.60
C HIS A 40 -0.43 -3.84 -25.91
N ARG A 41 0.23 -3.19 -26.87
CA ARG A 41 0.56 -3.81 -28.17
C ARG A 41 1.20 -5.18 -27.97
N GLY A 42 0.46 -6.25 -28.29
CA GLY A 42 0.91 -7.64 -28.17
C GLY A 42 0.41 -8.43 -26.96
N GLU A 43 -0.29 -7.81 -26.00
CA GLU A 43 -0.90 -8.52 -24.88
C GLU A 43 -2.24 -9.15 -25.31
N LYS A 44 -2.46 -10.38 -24.83
CA LYS A 44 -3.71 -11.10 -25.11
C LYS A 44 -4.86 -10.49 -24.32
N GLU A 45 -6.01 -10.38 -24.95
CA GLU A 45 -7.25 -9.99 -24.30
C GLU A 45 -7.54 -10.93 -23.12
N GLY A 46 -7.78 -10.37 -21.92
CA GLY A 46 -8.05 -11.14 -20.70
C GLY A 46 -6.87 -11.34 -19.76
N SER A 47 -5.71 -10.72 -20.02
CA SER A 47 -4.59 -10.68 -19.09
C SER A 47 -4.94 -9.89 -17.84
N GLN A 48 -4.35 -10.28 -16.69
CA GLN A 48 -4.50 -9.61 -15.41
C GLN A 48 -3.17 -8.97 -14.99
N LEU A 49 -3.24 -7.75 -14.49
CA LEU A 49 -2.13 -7.07 -13.85
C LEU A 49 -2.21 -7.30 -12.34
N VAL A 50 -1.13 -7.80 -11.76
CA VAL A 50 -0.97 -8.01 -10.31
C VAL A 50 0.21 -7.18 -9.85
N ALA A 51 -0.04 -6.22 -8.95
CA ALA A 51 1.01 -5.35 -8.45
C ALA A 51 1.31 -5.63 -6.98
N TYR A 52 2.59 -5.60 -6.64
CA TYR A 52 3.13 -5.79 -5.31
C TYR A 52 4.01 -4.62 -4.92
N PHE A 53 4.34 -4.51 -3.65
CA PHE A 53 5.40 -3.65 -3.17
C PHE A 53 6.46 -4.48 -2.46
N ASP A 54 7.70 -4.34 -2.91
CA ASP A 54 8.87 -4.91 -2.27
C ASP A 54 9.35 -3.93 -1.19
N TYR A 55 9.15 -4.30 0.06
CA TYR A 55 9.53 -3.47 1.21
C TYR A 55 11.04 -3.45 1.49
N ASP A 56 11.81 -4.39 0.94
CA ASP A 56 13.25 -4.39 1.13
C ASP A 56 13.95 -3.54 0.08
N GLU A 57 13.47 -3.62 -1.15
CA GLU A 57 13.97 -2.78 -2.25
C GLU A 57 13.22 -1.44 -2.32
N ASN A 58 12.11 -1.28 -1.55
CA ASN A 58 11.22 -0.12 -1.60
C ASN A 58 10.78 0.23 -3.03
N ALA A 59 10.30 -0.77 -3.74
CA ALA A 59 9.94 -0.66 -5.14
C ALA A 59 8.66 -1.44 -5.46
N SER A 60 7.95 -1.03 -6.49
CA SER A 60 6.80 -1.79 -6.97
C SER A 60 7.23 -2.88 -7.95
N VAL A 61 6.64 -4.07 -7.79
CA VAL A 61 6.79 -5.19 -8.73
C VAL A 61 5.45 -5.44 -9.40
N VAL A 62 5.43 -5.49 -10.71
CA VAL A 62 4.22 -5.74 -11.50
C VAL A 62 4.39 -7.03 -12.28
N ALA A 63 3.44 -7.94 -12.09
CA ALA A 63 3.32 -9.14 -12.90
C ALA A 63 2.10 -9.03 -13.82
N VAL A 64 2.26 -9.41 -15.07
CA VAL A 64 1.17 -9.61 -16.03
C VAL A 64 0.97 -11.10 -16.22
N VAL A 65 -0.25 -11.58 -15.99
CA VAL A 65 -0.57 -13.01 -16.05
C VAL A 65 -1.66 -13.29 -17.07
N ASP A 66 -1.52 -14.38 -17.80
CA ASP A 66 -2.59 -14.97 -18.61
C ASP A 66 -3.35 -15.97 -17.73
N ALA A 67 -4.54 -15.58 -17.27
CA ALA A 67 -5.35 -16.40 -16.38
C ALA A 67 -5.89 -17.68 -17.09
N LYS A 68 -6.05 -17.65 -18.43
CA LYS A 68 -6.51 -18.79 -19.22
C LYS A 68 -5.40 -19.82 -19.42
N ALA A 69 -4.21 -19.35 -19.77
CA ALA A 69 -3.03 -20.20 -19.97
C ALA A 69 -2.35 -20.56 -18.64
N LYS A 70 -2.74 -19.93 -17.52
CA LYS A 70 -2.11 -20.07 -16.18
C LYS A 70 -0.61 -19.82 -16.21
N THR A 71 -0.19 -18.78 -16.93
CA THR A 71 1.22 -18.44 -17.10
C THR A 71 1.48 -16.97 -16.79
N VAL A 72 2.69 -16.68 -16.33
CA VAL A 72 3.18 -15.30 -16.19
C VAL A 72 3.76 -14.84 -17.54
N ILE A 73 3.24 -13.73 -18.06
CA ILE A 73 3.69 -13.12 -19.30
C ILE A 73 4.96 -12.29 -19.05
N SER A 74 4.92 -11.47 -17.99
CA SER A 74 6.07 -10.66 -17.54
C SER A 74 5.98 -10.42 -16.04
N ALA A 75 7.14 -10.20 -15.40
CA ALA A 75 7.22 -9.68 -14.03
C ALA A 75 8.45 -8.78 -13.95
N GLU A 76 8.23 -7.51 -13.60
CA GLU A 76 9.28 -6.51 -13.59
C GLU A 76 9.11 -5.49 -12.45
N GLN A 77 10.21 -4.91 -12.04
CA GLN A 77 10.22 -3.79 -11.13
C GLN A 77 9.90 -2.49 -11.89
N VAL A 78 8.97 -1.71 -11.37
CA VAL A 78 8.50 -0.48 -12.02
C VAL A 78 8.60 0.72 -11.07
N PRO A 79 8.94 1.92 -11.59
CA PRO A 79 9.03 3.14 -10.79
C PRO A 79 7.65 3.78 -10.52
N VAL A 80 6.61 2.97 -10.41
CA VAL A 80 5.23 3.41 -10.19
C VAL A 80 4.80 3.03 -8.79
N THR A 81 4.16 3.96 -8.09
CA THR A 81 3.62 3.71 -6.76
C THR A 81 2.11 3.49 -6.85
N PHE A 82 1.65 2.34 -6.38
CA PHE A 82 0.24 2.00 -6.33
C PHE A 82 -0.40 2.46 -5.02
N GLN A 83 -1.72 2.58 -4.99
CA GLN A 83 -2.50 2.88 -3.78
C GLN A 83 -2.25 1.83 -2.70
N LEU A 84 -2.51 2.22 -1.44
CA LEU A 84 -2.43 1.29 -0.33
C LEU A 84 -3.46 0.16 -0.48
N SER A 85 -3.02 -1.06 -0.21
CA SER A 85 -3.92 -2.20 -0.01
C SER A 85 -4.73 -2.04 1.27
N ASP A 86 -5.80 -2.82 1.42
CA ASP A 86 -6.59 -2.84 2.66
C ASP A 86 -5.75 -3.29 3.87
N LEU A 87 -4.80 -4.20 3.64
CA LEU A 87 -3.89 -4.65 4.69
C LEU A 87 -2.98 -3.50 5.17
N GLU A 88 -2.34 -2.79 4.24
CA GLU A 88 -1.47 -1.67 4.58
C GLU A 88 -2.22 -0.54 5.28
N ARG A 89 -3.48 -0.28 4.87
CA ARG A 89 -4.33 0.68 5.58
C ARG A 89 -4.56 0.28 7.03
N ARG A 90 -4.93 -0.99 7.27
CA ARG A 90 -5.14 -1.51 8.63
C ARG A 90 -3.86 -1.51 9.46
N GLU A 91 -2.72 -1.82 8.87
CA GLU A 91 -1.43 -1.76 9.55
C GLU A 91 -1.08 -0.34 9.96
N ALA A 92 -1.24 0.65 9.07
CA ALA A 92 -1.01 2.06 9.37
C ALA A 92 -1.95 2.55 10.49
N GLU A 93 -3.22 2.18 10.45
CA GLU A 93 -4.21 2.51 11.47
C GLU A 93 -3.87 1.88 12.82
N ALA A 94 -3.43 0.62 12.82
CA ALA A 94 -3.02 -0.08 14.03
C ALA A 94 -1.74 0.53 14.65
N LEU A 95 -0.79 0.96 13.83
CA LEU A 95 0.41 1.67 14.29
C LEU A 95 0.04 3.03 14.89
N ALA A 96 -0.78 3.82 14.20
CA ALA A 96 -1.26 5.11 14.69
C ALA A 96 -2.03 4.96 16.03
N ALA A 97 -2.86 3.93 16.16
CA ALA A 97 -3.65 3.68 17.37
C ALA A 97 -2.82 3.36 18.62
N ARG A 98 -1.59 2.88 18.44
CA ARG A 98 -0.67 2.52 19.53
C ARG A 98 0.33 3.61 19.87
N ASP A 99 0.45 4.64 19.03
CA ASP A 99 1.41 5.73 19.24
C ASP A 99 0.94 6.63 20.39
N VAL A 100 1.81 6.83 21.36
CA VAL A 100 1.51 7.63 22.57
C VAL A 100 1.10 9.06 22.23
N ARG A 101 1.74 9.68 21.22
CA ARG A 101 1.44 11.04 20.75
C ARG A 101 0.03 11.15 20.18
N VAL A 102 -0.44 10.08 19.50
CA VAL A 102 -1.81 9.97 18.98
C VAL A 102 -2.79 9.79 20.13
N ILE A 103 -2.52 8.88 21.07
CA ILE A 103 -3.37 8.61 22.24
C ILE A 103 -3.58 9.89 23.07
N GLU A 104 -2.51 10.63 23.34
CA GLU A 104 -2.55 11.89 24.07
C GLU A 104 -3.38 12.96 23.36
N LYS A 105 -3.25 13.08 22.02
CA LYS A 105 -4.06 14.03 21.25
C LYS A 105 -5.54 13.65 21.18
N LEU A 106 -5.83 12.37 21.10
CA LEU A 106 -7.22 11.87 21.05
C LEU A 106 -7.94 11.94 22.41
N ARG A 107 -7.21 11.89 23.52
CA ARG A 107 -7.77 11.98 24.89
C ARG A 107 -8.93 11.01 25.11
N GLY A 108 -8.80 9.75 24.70
CA GLY A 108 -9.82 8.71 24.86
C GLY A 108 -11.04 8.83 23.94
N ARG A 109 -10.96 9.65 22.88
CA ARG A 109 -12.02 9.77 21.89
C ARG A 109 -11.93 8.67 20.84
N ASP A 110 -13.09 8.24 20.36
CA ASP A 110 -13.16 7.26 19.28
C ASP A 110 -12.51 7.77 18.00
N MET A 111 -11.77 6.88 17.33
CA MET A 111 -11.16 7.14 16.06
C MET A 111 -12.08 6.69 14.92
N ASN A 112 -12.28 7.57 13.95
CA ASN A 112 -12.77 7.19 12.63
C ASN A 112 -11.65 7.48 11.61
N PRO A 113 -10.72 6.54 11.41
CA PRO A 113 -9.55 6.78 10.58
C PRO A 113 -9.91 6.79 9.10
N LEU A 114 -9.22 7.65 8.35
CA LEU A 114 -9.18 7.62 6.90
C LEU A 114 -7.71 7.57 6.48
N THR A 115 -7.30 6.48 5.87
CA THR A 115 -5.90 6.23 5.52
C THR A 115 -5.66 6.36 4.03
N ARG A 116 -4.59 7.08 3.65
CA ARG A 116 -4.19 7.29 2.26
C ARG A 116 -2.68 7.14 2.10
N LEU A 117 -2.26 6.81 0.90
CA LEU A 117 -0.85 6.89 0.51
C LEU A 117 -0.36 8.33 0.66
N TYR A 118 0.86 8.48 1.19
CA TYR A 118 1.48 9.78 1.45
C TYR A 118 2.87 9.88 0.82
N PHE A 119 3.18 11.06 0.31
CA PHE A 119 4.49 11.39 -0.25
C PHE A 119 5.08 12.56 0.55
N PRO A 120 6.01 12.30 1.49
CA PRO A 120 6.62 13.36 2.28
C PRO A 120 7.44 14.30 1.40
N ARG A 121 7.28 15.61 1.59
CA ARG A 121 7.97 16.63 0.79
C ARG A 121 9.43 16.78 1.15
N ARG A 122 9.80 16.47 2.39
CA ARG A 122 11.17 16.61 2.92
C ARG A 122 11.54 15.31 3.65
N THR A 123 12.34 14.49 2.99
CA THR A 123 12.90 13.26 3.55
C THR A 123 14.36 13.17 3.14
N SER A 124 15.16 12.44 3.93
CA SER A 124 16.50 12.02 3.52
C SER A 124 16.43 11.22 2.22
N SER A 125 17.53 11.11 1.49
CA SER A 125 17.59 10.37 0.23
C SER A 125 17.10 8.93 0.39
N ASP A 126 17.40 8.28 1.50
CA ASP A 126 17.04 6.90 1.76
C ASP A 126 15.56 6.75 2.09
N ALA A 127 14.99 7.64 2.91
CA ALA A 127 13.57 7.62 3.22
C ALA A 127 12.66 8.00 2.03
N ARG A 128 13.18 8.59 0.94
CA ARG A 128 12.36 8.90 -0.26
C ARG A 128 11.80 7.67 -0.95
N ARG A 129 12.41 6.52 -0.75
CA ARG A 129 11.97 5.25 -1.32
C ARG A 129 10.96 4.54 -0.44
N HIS A 130 10.90 4.87 0.86
CA HIS A 130 9.98 4.24 1.79
C HIS A 130 8.51 4.47 1.40
N ARG A 131 7.67 3.54 1.82
CA ARG A 131 6.24 3.58 1.60
C ARG A 131 5.53 4.20 2.80
N PHE A 132 4.95 5.37 2.60
CA PHE A 132 4.28 6.10 3.67
C PHE A 132 2.76 6.08 3.55
N ALA A 133 2.10 6.10 4.70
CA ALA A 133 0.68 6.35 4.84
C ALA A 133 0.44 7.60 5.69
N ILE A 134 -0.62 8.34 5.38
CA ILE A 134 -1.17 9.35 6.27
C ILE A 134 -2.51 8.84 6.81
N VAL A 135 -2.62 8.79 8.12
CA VAL A 135 -3.85 8.41 8.84
C VAL A 135 -4.51 9.67 9.36
N PHE A 136 -5.65 10.03 8.78
CA PHE A 136 -6.48 11.15 9.21
C PHE A 136 -7.35 10.70 10.36
N LEU A 137 -7.08 11.20 11.55
CA LEU A 137 -7.83 10.92 12.75
C LEU A 137 -8.83 12.05 12.98
N ARG A 138 -10.12 11.73 12.93
CA ARG A 138 -11.22 12.71 13.03
C ARG A 138 -12.03 12.43 14.29
N PRO A 139 -11.63 12.92 15.44
CA PRO A 139 -12.53 12.95 16.58
C PRO A 139 -13.68 13.91 16.26
N ASN A 140 -14.93 13.51 16.60
CA ASN A 140 -16.12 14.29 16.33
C ASN A 140 -15.97 15.73 16.84
N ASN A 141 -16.08 16.71 15.91
CA ASN A 141 -16.05 18.18 16.14
C ASN A 141 -14.79 18.76 16.79
N HIS A 142 -13.65 18.07 16.76
CA HIS A 142 -12.41 18.55 17.36
C HIS A 142 -11.26 18.68 16.34
N GLU A 143 -10.16 19.22 16.85
CA GLU A 143 -8.93 19.44 16.10
C GLU A 143 -8.50 18.15 15.38
N ARG A 144 -8.28 18.27 14.07
CA ARG A 144 -7.85 17.15 13.24
C ARG A 144 -6.42 16.78 13.58
N CYS A 145 -6.18 15.51 13.86
CA CYS A 145 -4.88 14.94 14.07
C CYS A 145 -4.51 14.06 12.87
N TYR A 146 -3.25 14.06 12.48
CA TYR A 146 -2.72 13.29 11.36
C TYR A 146 -1.51 12.52 11.85
N ALA A 147 -1.49 11.21 11.65
CA ALA A 147 -0.31 10.40 11.86
C ALA A 147 0.33 10.06 10.51
N ILE A 148 1.62 10.34 10.38
CA ILE A 148 2.42 9.90 9.24
C ILE A 148 3.11 8.60 9.64
N VAL A 149 2.82 7.54 8.92
CA VAL A 149 3.30 6.19 9.18
C VAL A 149 4.25 5.76 8.08
N ASP A 150 5.44 5.37 8.43
CA ASP A 150 6.38 4.69 7.56
C ASP A 150 6.09 3.18 7.62
N LEU A 151 5.48 2.66 6.56
CA LEU A 151 5.15 1.25 6.45
C LEU A 151 6.40 0.39 6.19
N SER A 152 7.45 0.97 5.62
CA SER A 152 8.72 0.26 5.40
C SER A 152 9.48 0.07 6.71
N ALA A 153 9.52 1.10 7.56
CA ALA A 153 10.14 1.04 8.88
C ALA A 153 9.19 0.48 9.96
N ASN A 154 7.88 0.39 9.67
CA ASN A 154 6.83 -0.06 10.60
C ASN A 154 6.70 0.84 11.85
N GLU A 155 6.73 2.15 11.65
CA GLU A 155 6.69 3.14 12.72
C GLU A 155 5.87 4.38 12.38
N VAL A 156 5.42 5.11 13.41
CA VAL A 156 4.83 6.44 13.26
C VAL A 156 5.94 7.49 13.33
N VAL A 157 6.25 8.11 12.18
CA VAL A 157 7.34 9.09 12.08
C VAL A 157 6.94 10.46 12.59
N ASP A 158 5.66 10.85 12.40
CA ASP A 158 5.18 12.15 12.85
C ASP A 158 3.70 12.16 13.19
N VAL A 159 3.31 13.08 14.10
CA VAL A 159 1.91 13.31 14.50
C VAL A 159 1.62 14.82 14.43
N LEU A 160 0.91 15.23 13.40
CA LEU A 160 0.68 16.62 13.03
C LEU A 160 -0.73 17.10 13.37
N THR A 161 -0.86 18.40 13.63
CA THR A 161 -2.12 19.11 13.61
C THR A 161 -2.37 19.65 12.19
N ARG A 162 -3.58 20.18 11.95
CA ARG A 162 -3.95 20.76 10.65
C ARG A 162 -3.00 21.87 10.22
N ASP A 163 -2.64 22.75 11.13
CA ASP A 163 -1.80 23.93 10.84
C ASP A 163 -0.37 23.50 10.45
N ALA A 164 0.18 22.53 11.14
CA ALA A 164 1.49 21.96 10.81
C ALA A 164 1.50 21.27 9.43
N LEU A 165 0.40 20.61 9.04
CA LEU A 165 0.29 19.95 7.72
C LEU A 165 0.18 20.96 6.57
N THR A 166 -0.47 22.12 6.80
CA THR A 166 -0.67 23.14 5.77
C THR A 166 0.47 24.15 5.69
N GLY A 167 1.40 24.13 6.63
CA GLY A 167 2.55 25.04 6.69
C GLY A 167 2.16 26.48 7.04
N ARG A 168 1.03 26.65 7.76
CA ARG A 168 0.56 27.93 8.32
C ARG A 168 0.85 27.99 9.80
#